data_28e1edb4a8bb654b9d6e215cb179c3ff
#
_entry.id   28e1edb4a8bb654b9d6e215cb179c3ff
#
_cell.length_a   1.000
_cell.length_b   1.000
_cell.length_c   1.000
_cell.angle_alpha   90.00
_cell.angle_beta   90.00
_cell.angle_gamma   90.00
#
_symmetry.space_group_name_H-M   'P 1'
#
loop_
_entity.id
_entity.type
_entity.pdbx_description
1 polymer ?
#
loop_
_entity_poly.entity_id
_entity_poly.type
_entity_poly.pdbx_seq_one_letter_code
_entity_poly.pdbx_strand_id
1 'polypeptide(L)'
;MKKRFVAASLAAMMVLSMTACGGGNTATTAAPAETKAEETTAAEAKEESKEEAKESEASAEKAPEDYTGTVVVYSPHDADPLNAGVNLFMEKYPNVKVEVVAAGTGELCNRIAAETANPIADVLWGGGADSLAAFKEYFEPYVCANDEFIGAAYKDPDGLWIGESPLPMVIFYNKDLIEKDGLTIPETWEDLTKPEWKGKIAYCLPSKSGSAYTQLCTMILGHGGKEDGWDFIKKLYDNLDGKIVDSSGKCHKMVADGEFYVGLTLEKAAVQYKDDPSVGFVYPKDGTSAVPDGVALVKGCPNEENAKLFIDFVTSKECQTEQSGNWGRRPVRSDMEVGEGMAKLEDIPLVDYDFDWAANEKEAIIEHFNDIMVD
;
A
#
# COMPACT_ATOMS: atom_id res chain seq x y z
N MET A 1 40.64 34.13 -13.12
CA MET A 1 41.14 33.80 -14.47
C MET A 1 40.00 33.08 -15.21
N LYS A 2 39.56 33.75 -16.27
CA LYS A 2 38.49 33.27 -17.16
C LYS A 2 39.02 32.21 -18.11
N LYS A 3 38.28 31.13 -18.38
CA LYS A 3 38.31 30.46 -19.69
C LYS A 3 36.90 29.91 -20.01
N ARG A 4 36.34 30.52 -21.04
CA ARG A 4 35.15 30.11 -21.82
C ARG A 4 35.60 29.12 -22.89
N PHE A 5 34.79 28.13 -23.25
CA PHE A 5 34.67 27.52 -24.59
C PHE A 5 33.19 27.08 -24.69
N VAL A 6 32.39 27.69 -25.46
CA VAL A 6 32.07 27.74 -26.91
C VAL A 6 31.49 26.42 -27.45
N ALA A 7 30.26 26.56 -27.90
CA ALA A 7 29.33 25.63 -28.52
C ALA A 7 29.81 25.18 -29.93
N ALA A 8 29.32 24.04 -30.38
CA ALA A 8 29.12 23.79 -31.81
C ALA A 8 27.92 22.87 -32.04
N SER A 9 26.93 23.46 -32.67
CA SER A 9 25.75 22.81 -33.28
C SER A 9 26.18 22.06 -34.56
N LEU A 10 25.52 20.93 -34.84
CA LEU A 10 25.39 20.47 -36.22
C LEU A 10 24.00 19.88 -36.43
N ALA A 11 23.20 20.57 -37.21
CA ALA A 11 21.95 20.11 -37.79
C ALA A 11 22.29 19.42 -39.14
N ALA A 12 21.58 18.36 -39.46
CA ALA A 12 21.48 17.85 -40.82
C ALA A 12 20.06 17.36 -41.07
N MET A 13 19.39 18.11 -41.91
CA MET A 13 18.14 17.74 -42.64
C MET A 13 18.50 16.84 -43.83
N MET A 14 17.57 15.96 -44.19
CA MET A 14 17.19 15.61 -45.60
C MET A 14 15.96 14.70 -45.51
N VAL A 15 14.79 15.12 -45.90
CA VAL A 15 14.14 15.37 -47.18
C VAL A 15 13.53 14.10 -47.83
N LEU A 16 12.24 14.20 -47.89
CA LEU A 16 11.17 13.57 -48.71
C LEU A 16 11.56 12.69 -49.92
N SER A 17 10.71 11.66 -50.12
CA SER A 17 10.10 11.46 -51.45
C SER A 17 8.75 10.74 -51.36
N MET A 18 7.73 11.42 -51.84
CA MET A 18 6.38 10.92 -52.19
C MET A 18 6.48 10.15 -53.52
N THR A 19 5.68 9.13 -53.69
CA THR A 19 5.04 8.90 -55.02
C THR A 19 3.68 8.26 -54.82
N ALA A 20 2.72 8.91 -55.44
CA ALA A 20 1.27 8.55 -55.54
C ALA A 20 0.99 7.83 -56.84
N CYS A 21 -0.14 7.22 -56.92
CA CYS A 21 -1.09 6.94 -58.02
C CYS A 21 -1.68 5.55 -57.82
N GLY A 22 -2.98 5.27 -57.92
CA GLY A 22 -4.11 6.03 -58.38
C GLY A 22 -5.17 5.03 -58.89
N GLY A 23 -6.46 5.33 -58.63
CA GLY A 23 -7.61 4.94 -59.40
C GLY A 23 -8.20 3.53 -59.12
N GLY A 24 -9.46 3.32 -58.99
CA GLY A 24 -10.68 4.07 -59.11
C GLY A 24 -11.85 3.09 -59.11
N ASN A 25 -12.96 3.50 -58.51
CA ASN A 25 -14.39 3.26 -58.80
C ASN A 25 -14.85 1.88 -59.27
N THR A 26 -15.97 1.31 -58.84
CA THR A 26 -17.35 1.82 -58.79
C THR A 26 -18.27 0.85 -58.06
N ALA A 27 -19.31 1.41 -57.51
CA ALA A 27 -20.51 0.91 -56.87
C ALA A 27 -21.35 -0.13 -57.69
N THR A 28 -22.18 -0.93 -57.04
CA THR A 28 -23.64 -0.81 -57.06
C THR A 28 -24.34 -2.05 -56.46
N THR A 29 -25.15 -1.79 -55.45
CA THR A 29 -26.54 -2.19 -55.13
C THR A 29 -27.07 -3.61 -55.28
N ALA A 30 -27.82 -3.94 -54.23
CA ALA A 30 -29.16 -4.53 -54.14
C ALA A 30 -29.29 -5.97 -53.58
N ALA A 31 -29.97 -6.02 -52.42
CA ALA A 31 -30.75 -7.15 -51.95
C ALA A 31 -32.09 -7.24 -52.73
N PRO A 32 -33.08 -8.13 -52.47
CA PRO A 32 -33.27 -9.14 -51.43
C PRO A 32 -33.96 -10.45 -51.93
N ALA A 33 -34.32 -11.31 -51.01
CA ALA A 33 -35.53 -12.15 -50.90
C ALA A 33 -35.26 -13.61 -50.51
N GLU A 34 -35.66 -13.95 -49.31
CA GLU A 34 -36.70 -14.91 -48.86
C GLU A 34 -36.89 -16.20 -49.68
N THR A 35 -36.90 -17.40 -49.11
CA THR A 35 -38.06 -18.12 -48.57
C THR A 35 -37.76 -19.61 -48.31
N LYS A 36 -38.31 -20.08 -47.13
CA LYS A 36 -38.92 -21.36 -46.78
C LYS A 36 -38.13 -22.69 -46.75
N ALA A 37 -38.16 -23.17 -45.54
CA ALA A 37 -38.51 -24.47 -44.95
C ALA A 37 -38.85 -25.66 -45.84
N GLU A 38 -38.38 -26.83 -45.46
CA GLU A 38 -39.18 -27.99 -45.06
C GLU A 38 -38.35 -29.16 -44.51
N GLU A 39 -38.98 -29.81 -43.58
CA GLU A 39 -38.65 -31.02 -42.82
C GLU A 39 -38.22 -32.21 -43.68
N THR A 40 -37.43 -33.16 -43.16
CA THR A 40 -37.92 -34.46 -42.67
C THR A 40 -36.78 -35.44 -42.31
N THR A 41 -36.95 -36.07 -41.12
CA THR A 41 -36.68 -37.47 -40.70
C THR A 41 -35.25 -38.02 -40.59
N ALA A 42 -35.05 -38.41 -39.37
CA ALA A 42 -34.29 -39.45 -38.70
C ALA A 42 -33.61 -40.55 -39.51
N ALA A 43 -32.35 -40.82 -39.19
CA ALA A 43 -31.81 -42.17 -39.11
C ALA A 43 -30.63 -42.15 -38.10
N GLU A 44 -30.72 -43.04 -37.14
CA GLU A 44 -29.69 -43.34 -36.14
C GLU A 44 -28.41 -43.86 -36.79
N ALA A 45 -27.28 -43.29 -36.42
CA ALA A 45 -25.99 -43.98 -36.49
C ALA A 45 -25.21 -43.64 -35.21
N LYS A 46 -24.95 -44.67 -34.42
CA LYS A 46 -24.02 -44.70 -33.30
C LYS A 46 -22.63 -44.36 -33.83
N GLU A 47 -22.04 -43.30 -33.36
CA GLU A 47 -20.60 -43.11 -33.33
C GLU A 47 -20.18 -42.76 -31.87
N GLU A 48 -19.37 -43.66 -31.31
CA GLU A 48 -18.68 -43.49 -30.05
C GLU A 48 -17.76 -42.26 -30.16
N SER A 49 -18.18 -41.14 -29.58
CA SER A 49 -17.23 -40.06 -29.32
C SER A 49 -16.44 -40.40 -28.08
N LYS A 50 -15.15 -40.66 -28.24
CA LYS A 50 -14.15 -40.62 -27.21
C LYS A 50 -14.19 -39.23 -26.57
N GLU A 51 -14.72 -39.17 -25.38
CA GLU A 51 -14.52 -38.10 -24.43
C GLU A 51 -13.06 -38.18 -23.96
N GLU A 52 -12.19 -37.37 -24.55
CA GLU A 52 -10.87 -37.09 -23.97
C GLU A 52 -11.11 -36.36 -22.66
N ALA A 53 -11.05 -37.11 -21.57
CA ALA A 53 -10.89 -36.53 -20.26
C ALA A 53 -9.59 -35.72 -20.27
N LYS A 54 -9.72 -34.38 -20.29
CA LYS A 54 -8.65 -33.50 -19.81
C LYS A 54 -8.50 -33.81 -18.33
N GLU A 55 -7.58 -34.69 -18.01
CA GLU A 55 -6.99 -34.80 -16.70
C GLU A 55 -6.41 -33.42 -16.36
N SER A 56 -7.05 -32.72 -15.45
CA SER A 56 -6.42 -31.60 -14.78
C SER A 56 -5.24 -32.21 -14.02
N GLU A 57 -4.03 -31.95 -14.49
CA GLU A 57 -2.85 -32.12 -13.65
C GLU A 57 -3.02 -31.16 -12.46
N ALA A 58 -3.53 -31.67 -11.36
CA ALA A 58 -3.29 -31.10 -10.06
C ALA A 58 -1.77 -31.18 -9.87
N SER A 59 -1.06 -30.06 -10.06
CA SER A 59 0.36 -29.99 -9.74
C SER A 59 0.51 -30.40 -8.29
N ALA A 60 1.22 -31.49 -8.02
CA ALA A 60 1.57 -31.86 -6.66
C ALA A 60 2.26 -30.66 -6.02
N GLU A 61 1.71 -30.17 -4.93
CA GLU A 61 2.27 -29.05 -4.17
C GLU A 61 3.69 -29.44 -3.76
N LYS A 62 4.70 -28.61 -4.11
CA LYS A 62 6.10 -28.86 -3.75
C LYS A 62 6.23 -28.91 -2.23
N ALA A 63 7.06 -29.81 -1.72
CA ALA A 63 7.41 -29.77 -0.29
C ALA A 63 8.23 -28.50 0.02
N PRO A 64 8.12 -27.92 1.23
CA PRO A 64 8.83 -26.67 1.57
C PRO A 64 10.33 -26.71 1.31
N GLU A 65 10.98 -27.86 1.50
CA GLU A 65 12.41 -28.08 1.24
C GLU A 65 12.78 -28.11 -0.25
N ASP A 66 11.82 -28.26 -1.14
CA ASP A 66 12.05 -28.31 -2.60
C ASP A 66 12.10 -26.89 -3.23
N TYR A 67 11.65 -25.88 -2.49
CA TYR A 67 11.82 -24.48 -2.91
C TYR A 67 13.26 -24.04 -2.61
N THR A 68 13.89 -23.41 -3.60
CA THR A 68 15.29 -22.97 -3.51
C THR A 68 15.49 -21.62 -4.15
N GLY A 69 16.62 -20.97 -3.87
CA GLY A 69 16.99 -19.71 -4.49
C GLY A 69 16.84 -18.50 -3.56
N THR A 70 16.44 -17.36 -4.11
CA THR A 70 16.37 -16.09 -3.37
C THR A 70 15.02 -15.41 -3.62
N VAL A 71 14.57 -14.63 -2.67
CA VAL A 71 13.53 -13.60 -2.85
C VAL A 71 14.04 -12.27 -2.29
N VAL A 72 13.92 -11.20 -3.06
CA VAL A 72 14.31 -9.83 -2.66
C VAL A 72 13.07 -9.07 -2.24
N VAL A 73 12.99 -8.74 -0.97
CA VAL A 73 11.85 -8.07 -0.33
C VAL A 73 12.19 -6.62 -0.03
N TYR A 74 11.46 -5.69 -0.63
CA TYR A 74 11.48 -4.28 -0.24
C TYR A 74 10.41 -4.07 0.83
N SER A 75 10.78 -3.47 1.97
CA SER A 75 9.82 -3.30 3.06
C SER A 75 10.03 -2.03 3.89
N PRO A 76 8.93 -1.27 4.14
CA PRO A 76 8.96 -0.13 5.05
C PRO A 76 8.62 -0.51 6.51
N HIS A 77 8.48 -1.79 6.81
CA HIS A 77 8.18 -2.25 8.16
C HIS A 77 9.30 -1.92 9.15
N ASP A 78 8.95 -1.73 10.41
CA ASP A 78 9.90 -1.70 11.50
C ASP A 78 10.69 -3.02 11.56
N ALA A 79 11.94 -2.94 12.03
CA ALA A 79 12.88 -4.07 11.94
C ALA A 79 12.38 -5.35 12.64
N ASP A 80 11.74 -5.22 13.80
CA ASP A 80 11.36 -6.38 14.61
C ASP A 80 10.23 -7.21 13.96
N PRO A 81 9.07 -6.63 13.57
CA PRO A 81 8.02 -7.37 12.86
C PRO A 81 8.47 -7.89 11.49
N LEU A 82 9.33 -7.13 10.78
CA LEU A 82 9.92 -7.53 9.52
C LEU A 82 10.76 -8.79 9.69
N ASN A 83 11.71 -8.75 10.65
CA ASN A 83 12.60 -9.88 10.91
C ASN A 83 11.84 -11.10 11.43
N ALA A 84 10.80 -10.92 12.25
CA ALA A 84 9.97 -12.01 12.72
C ALA A 84 9.29 -12.76 11.55
N GLY A 85 8.66 -12.02 10.64
CA GLY A 85 8.04 -12.65 9.46
C GLY A 85 9.05 -13.30 8.51
N VAL A 86 10.19 -12.64 8.25
CA VAL A 86 11.27 -13.20 7.40
C VAL A 86 11.86 -14.47 8.01
N ASN A 87 12.12 -14.49 9.32
CA ASN A 87 12.66 -15.67 9.99
C ASN A 87 11.67 -16.84 9.93
N LEU A 88 10.40 -16.58 10.20
CA LEU A 88 9.36 -17.59 10.15
C LEU A 88 9.19 -18.16 8.72
N PHE A 89 9.32 -17.32 7.69
CA PHE A 89 9.37 -17.78 6.29
C PHE A 89 10.57 -18.69 6.04
N MET A 90 11.77 -18.31 6.46
CA MET A 90 12.98 -19.10 6.26
C MET A 90 13.00 -20.39 7.11
N GLU A 91 12.32 -20.41 8.25
CA GLU A 91 12.10 -21.65 9.01
C GLU A 91 11.24 -22.64 8.24
N LYS A 92 10.20 -22.13 7.57
CA LYS A 92 9.30 -22.95 6.75
C LYS A 92 9.93 -23.37 5.42
N TYR A 93 10.69 -22.49 4.78
CA TYR A 93 11.33 -22.70 3.47
C TYR A 93 12.86 -22.57 3.59
N PRO A 94 13.55 -23.58 4.19
CA PRO A 94 14.93 -23.44 4.63
C PRO A 94 15.95 -23.28 3.49
N ASN A 95 15.56 -23.59 2.26
CA ASN A 95 16.41 -23.47 1.08
C ASN A 95 16.14 -22.21 0.24
N VAL A 96 15.24 -21.32 0.70
CA VAL A 96 14.98 -20.01 0.09
C VAL A 96 15.61 -18.92 0.96
N LYS A 97 16.52 -18.14 0.37
CA LYS A 97 17.14 -16.99 1.03
C LYS A 97 16.28 -15.75 0.85
N VAL A 98 16.01 -15.02 1.93
CA VAL A 98 15.35 -13.72 1.86
C VAL A 98 16.40 -12.61 1.94
N GLU A 99 16.42 -11.71 0.95
CA GLU A 99 17.21 -10.49 0.97
C GLU A 99 16.28 -9.28 1.18
N VAL A 100 16.56 -8.49 2.21
CA VAL A 100 15.69 -7.37 2.60
C VAL A 100 16.35 -6.04 2.28
N VAL A 101 15.58 -5.13 1.67
CA VAL A 101 15.90 -3.71 1.55
C VAL A 101 14.86 -2.93 2.32
N ALA A 102 15.27 -2.35 3.45
CA ALA A 102 14.40 -1.58 4.32
C ALA A 102 14.57 -0.07 4.10
N ALA A 103 13.47 0.62 3.76
CA ALA A 103 13.41 2.07 3.62
C ALA A 103 11.95 2.56 3.74
N GLY A 104 11.71 3.87 3.66
CA GLY A 104 10.33 4.40 3.67
C GLY A 104 9.54 4.01 2.40
N THR A 105 8.21 3.87 2.51
CA THR A 105 7.33 3.46 1.40
C THR A 105 7.57 4.27 0.13
N GLY A 106 7.61 5.61 0.25
CA GLY A 106 7.81 6.47 -0.91
C GLY A 106 9.19 6.27 -1.58
N GLU A 107 10.23 6.02 -0.81
CA GLU A 107 11.58 5.72 -1.33
C GLU A 107 11.60 4.39 -2.07
N LEU A 108 10.98 3.35 -1.49
CA LEU A 108 10.92 2.02 -2.10
C LEU A 108 10.09 2.00 -3.39
N CYS A 109 8.93 2.67 -3.41
CA CYS A 109 8.10 2.79 -4.59
C CYS A 109 8.85 3.52 -5.73
N ASN A 110 9.49 4.65 -5.42
CA ASN A 110 10.31 5.38 -6.40
C ASN A 110 11.50 4.55 -6.91
N ARG A 111 12.08 3.72 -6.04
CA ARG A 111 13.16 2.82 -6.41
C ARG A 111 12.68 1.73 -7.34
N ILE A 112 11.53 1.09 -7.07
CA ILE A 112 10.89 0.11 -7.98
C ILE A 112 10.64 0.75 -9.35
N ALA A 113 10.08 1.96 -9.39
CA ALA A 113 9.85 2.70 -10.63
C ALA A 113 11.16 2.94 -11.41
N ALA A 114 12.24 3.33 -10.74
CA ALA A 114 13.53 3.55 -11.35
C ALA A 114 14.21 2.27 -11.86
N GLU A 115 13.92 1.13 -11.25
CA GLU A 115 14.48 -0.18 -11.57
C GLU A 115 13.66 -0.95 -12.63
N THR A 116 12.59 -0.38 -13.19
CA THR A 116 11.66 -1.03 -14.13
C THR A 116 12.35 -1.74 -15.30
N ALA A 117 13.45 -1.18 -15.84
CA ALA A 117 14.18 -1.79 -16.94
C ALA A 117 14.97 -3.05 -16.54
N ASN A 118 15.29 -3.21 -15.27
CA ASN A 118 16.00 -4.35 -14.70
C ASN A 118 15.61 -4.47 -13.21
N PRO A 119 14.43 -5.03 -12.91
CA PRO A 119 13.91 -5.12 -11.55
C PRO A 119 14.86 -5.87 -10.61
N ILE A 120 15.01 -5.33 -9.40
CA ILE A 120 15.82 -5.94 -8.32
C ILE A 120 14.91 -6.52 -7.27
N ALA A 121 13.85 -5.78 -6.89
CA ALA A 121 12.86 -6.27 -5.95
C ALA A 121 11.97 -7.33 -6.58
N ASP A 122 11.63 -8.35 -5.81
CA ASP A 122 10.62 -9.34 -6.17
C ASP A 122 9.27 -9.01 -5.55
N VAL A 123 9.29 -8.50 -4.31
CA VAL A 123 8.09 -8.19 -3.52
C VAL A 123 8.26 -6.83 -2.84
N LEU A 124 7.20 -6.03 -2.86
CA LEU A 124 7.03 -4.93 -1.91
C LEU A 124 6.11 -5.42 -0.80
N TRP A 125 6.62 -5.54 0.44
CA TRP A 125 5.86 -6.00 1.59
C TRP A 125 5.71 -4.89 2.63
N GLY A 126 4.51 -4.33 2.71
CA GLY A 126 4.15 -3.22 3.58
C GLY A 126 3.92 -1.91 2.81
N GLY A 127 3.53 -0.89 3.55
CA GLY A 127 3.09 0.39 3.02
C GLY A 127 1.59 0.43 2.77
N GLY A 128 0.96 1.59 2.98
CA GLY A 128 -0.47 1.75 2.79
C GLY A 128 -0.89 1.41 1.36
N ALA A 129 -2.00 0.69 1.22
CA ALA A 129 -2.53 0.26 -0.07
C ALA A 129 -2.82 1.43 -1.03
N ASP A 130 -3.14 2.61 -0.50
CA ASP A 130 -3.24 3.86 -1.27
C ASP A 130 -1.92 4.25 -1.95
N SER A 131 -0.80 4.02 -1.25
CA SER A 131 0.53 4.22 -1.81
C SER A 131 0.90 3.18 -2.86
N LEU A 132 0.53 1.90 -2.62
CA LEU A 132 0.72 0.84 -3.60
C LEU A 132 -0.12 1.09 -4.86
N ALA A 133 -1.37 1.50 -4.70
CA ALA A 133 -2.27 1.81 -5.82
C ALA A 133 -1.75 2.99 -6.69
N ALA A 134 -1.07 3.97 -6.08
CA ALA A 134 -0.43 5.06 -6.83
C ALA A 134 0.73 4.58 -7.73
N PHE A 135 1.31 3.41 -7.43
CA PHE A 135 2.41 2.79 -8.18
C PHE A 135 2.00 1.48 -8.86
N LYS A 136 0.71 1.25 -9.06
CA LYS A 136 0.16 -0.01 -9.58
C LYS A 136 0.72 -0.47 -10.92
N GLU A 137 1.17 0.44 -11.76
CA GLU A 137 1.77 0.12 -13.07
C GLU A 137 3.07 -0.69 -12.97
N TYR A 138 3.71 -0.69 -11.80
CA TYR A 138 4.95 -1.41 -11.50
C TYR A 138 4.72 -2.77 -10.83
N PHE A 139 3.47 -3.19 -10.67
CA PHE A 139 3.10 -4.47 -10.06
C PHE A 139 2.45 -5.41 -11.07
N GLU A 140 2.55 -6.71 -10.80
CA GLU A 140 1.90 -7.77 -11.57
C GLU A 140 0.68 -8.31 -10.81
N PRO A 141 -0.40 -8.66 -11.51
CA PRO A 141 -1.55 -9.30 -10.87
C PRO A 141 -1.18 -10.65 -10.27
N TYR A 142 -1.57 -10.85 -9.02
CA TYR A 142 -1.45 -12.13 -8.35
C TYR A 142 -2.60 -12.39 -7.39
N VAL A 143 -3.20 -13.58 -7.48
CA VAL A 143 -4.21 -14.07 -6.55
C VAL A 143 -3.51 -15.05 -5.60
N CYS A 144 -3.37 -14.69 -4.33
CA CYS A 144 -2.65 -15.50 -3.37
C CYS A 144 -3.42 -16.77 -2.96
N ALA A 145 -2.71 -17.78 -2.48
CA ALA A 145 -3.31 -19.02 -2.01
C ALA A 145 -4.33 -18.86 -0.86
N ASN A 146 -4.30 -17.71 -0.17
CA ASN A 146 -5.19 -17.40 0.94
C ASN A 146 -6.36 -16.47 0.57
N ASP A 147 -6.59 -16.24 -0.72
CA ASP A 147 -7.54 -15.24 -1.23
C ASP A 147 -8.95 -15.39 -0.68
N GLU A 148 -9.42 -16.63 -0.48
CA GLU A 148 -10.77 -16.91 0.06
C GLU A 148 -11.00 -16.38 1.48
N PHE A 149 -9.93 -16.21 2.27
CA PHE A 149 -9.99 -15.68 3.63
C PHE A 149 -9.84 -14.15 3.69
N ILE A 150 -9.47 -13.50 2.60
CA ILE A 150 -9.22 -12.06 2.56
C ILE A 150 -10.43 -11.36 1.93
N GLY A 151 -11.05 -10.46 2.68
CA GLY A 151 -12.22 -9.72 2.21
C GLY A 151 -11.89 -8.78 1.03
N ALA A 152 -12.88 -8.52 0.16
CA ALA A 152 -12.71 -7.65 -1.01
C ALA A 152 -12.24 -6.23 -0.66
N ALA A 153 -12.58 -5.72 0.54
CA ALA A 153 -12.11 -4.42 1.03
C ALA A 153 -10.58 -4.34 1.26
N TYR A 154 -9.91 -5.49 1.28
CA TYR A 154 -8.48 -5.61 1.51
C TYR A 154 -7.73 -6.12 0.27
N LYS A 155 -8.29 -5.97 -0.91
CA LYS A 155 -7.68 -6.42 -2.17
C LYS A 155 -7.87 -5.39 -3.26
N ASP A 156 -6.87 -5.26 -4.11
CA ASP A 156 -7.02 -4.53 -5.35
C ASP A 156 -7.94 -5.32 -6.31
N PRO A 157 -8.93 -4.67 -6.97
CA PRO A 157 -9.83 -5.35 -7.90
C PRO A 157 -9.12 -6.05 -9.07
N ASP A 158 -7.98 -5.52 -9.50
CA ASP A 158 -7.16 -6.05 -10.58
C ASP A 158 -6.06 -7.00 -10.08
N GLY A 159 -6.01 -7.26 -8.74
CA GLY A 159 -5.05 -8.18 -8.12
C GLY A 159 -3.62 -7.65 -7.99
N LEU A 160 -3.41 -6.34 -8.11
CA LEU A 160 -2.07 -5.73 -8.12
C LEU A 160 -1.46 -5.57 -6.73
N TRP A 161 -2.28 -5.63 -5.69
CA TRP A 161 -1.84 -5.70 -4.29
C TRP A 161 -2.86 -6.45 -3.44
N ILE A 162 -2.40 -6.99 -2.34
CA ILE A 162 -3.21 -7.71 -1.34
C ILE A 162 -2.93 -7.07 0.01
N GLY A 163 -3.98 -6.72 0.75
CA GLY A 163 -3.87 -6.21 2.12
C GLY A 163 -3.34 -7.28 3.06
N GLU A 164 -2.55 -6.86 4.03
CA GLU A 164 -2.02 -7.75 5.08
C GLU A 164 -2.46 -7.33 6.48
N SER A 165 -2.75 -6.04 6.70
CA SER A 165 -3.17 -5.54 8.01
C SER A 165 -3.87 -4.19 7.88
N PRO A 166 -5.16 -4.07 8.22
CA PRO A 166 -5.80 -2.75 8.37
C PRO A 166 -5.18 -2.01 9.55
N LEU A 167 -4.85 -0.75 9.34
CA LEU A 167 -4.06 0.05 10.27
C LEU A 167 -4.78 1.33 10.67
N PRO A 168 -5.61 1.30 11.73
CA PRO A 168 -6.19 2.52 12.28
C PRO A 168 -5.12 3.54 12.67
N MET A 169 -5.35 4.81 12.31
CA MET A 169 -4.53 5.93 12.73
C MET A 169 -4.98 6.39 14.11
N VAL A 170 -4.03 6.73 14.98
CA VAL A 170 -4.29 7.12 16.37
C VAL A 170 -3.46 8.33 16.77
N ILE A 171 -3.93 9.03 17.81
CA ILE A 171 -3.15 10.00 18.56
C ILE A 171 -2.53 9.24 19.75
N PHE A 172 -1.22 9.06 19.73
CA PHE A 172 -0.45 8.49 20.82
C PHE A 172 0.08 9.61 21.71
N TYR A 173 0.01 9.48 23.03
CA TYR A 173 0.32 10.58 23.93
C TYR A 173 1.09 10.13 25.17
N ASN A 174 1.87 11.06 25.73
CA ASN A 174 2.58 10.91 27.01
C ASN A 174 1.76 11.56 28.14
N LYS A 175 1.23 10.73 29.03
CA LYS A 175 0.38 11.15 30.15
C LYS A 175 1.11 12.05 31.14
N ASP A 176 2.36 11.70 31.46
CA ASP A 176 3.15 12.41 32.45
C ASP A 176 3.45 13.85 32.03
N LEU A 177 3.77 14.05 30.74
CA LEU A 177 3.98 15.39 30.19
C LEU A 177 2.70 16.21 30.14
N ILE A 178 1.58 15.58 29.73
CA ILE A 178 0.26 16.22 29.68
C ILE A 178 -0.17 16.66 31.08
N GLU A 179 -0.07 15.78 32.07
CA GLU A 179 -0.42 16.03 33.46
C GLU A 179 0.45 17.12 34.10
N LYS A 180 1.77 17.05 33.87
CA LYS A 180 2.76 18.03 34.34
C LYS A 180 2.43 19.45 33.88
N ASP A 181 2.01 19.64 32.65
CA ASP A 181 1.69 20.94 32.08
C ASP A 181 0.20 21.32 32.27
N GLY A 182 -0.61 20.48 32.93
CA GLY A 182 -2.03 20.71 33.15
C GLY A 182 -2.88 20.73 31.88
N LEU A 183 -2.43 20.00 30.84
CA LEU A 183 -3.14 19.87 29.57
C LEU A 183 -4.21 18.80 29.64
N THR A 184 -5.17 18.87 28.71
CA THR A 184 -6.18 17.82 28.53
C THR A 184 -5.74 16.89 27.40
N ILE A 185 -5.91 15.57 27.59
CA ILE A 185 -5.62 14.59 26.53
C ILE A 185 -6.45 14.94 25.27
N PRO A 186 -5.82 15.07 24.09
CA PRO A 186 -6.54 15.36 22.85
C PRO A 186 -7.37 14.14 22.45
N GLU A 187 -8.64 14.38 22.11
CA GLU A 187 -9.57 13.31 21.70
C GLU A 187 -9.92 13.38 20.20
N THR A 188 -9.51 14.46 19.52
CA THR A 188 -9.79 14.73 18.11
C THR A 188 -8.52 15.24 17.42
N TRP A 189 -8.48 15.12 16.09
CA TRP A 189 -7.43 15.79 15.30
C TRP A 189 -7.53 17.32 15.46
N GLU A 190 -8.75 17.88 15.51
CA GLU A 190 -8.98 19.32 15.70
C GLU A 190 -8.40 19.82 17.02
N ASP A 191 -8.38 19.01 18.09
CA ASP A 191 -7.75 19.41 19.34
C ASP A 191 -6.27 19.78 19.16
N LEU A 192 -5.57 19.12 18.23
CA LEU A 192 -4.14 19.34 17.96
C LEU A 192 -3.85 20.69 17.28
N THR A 193 -4.86 21.37 16.77
CA THR A 193 -4.71 22.71 16.20
C THR A 193 -4.76 23.82 17.25
N LYS A 194 -5.10 23.50 18.51
CA LYS A 194 -5.13 24.48 19.60
C LYS A 194 -3.72 24.96 19.97
N PRO A 195 -3.54 26.24 20.39
CA PRO A 195 -2.23 26.83 20.63
C PRO A 195 -1.37 26.10 21.69
N GLU A 196 -2.00 25.43 22.65
CA GLU A 196 -1.31 24.68 23.69
C GLU A 196 -0.49 23.49 23.16
N TRP A 197 -0.77 23.03 21.96
CA TRP A 197 -0.05 21.92 21.31
C TRP A 197 1.14 22.36 20.46
N LYS A 198 1.37 23.68 20.31
CA LYS A 198 2.45 24.18 19.48
C LYS A 198 3.83 23.63 19.93
N GLY A 199 4.55 23.00 19.00
CA GLY A 199 5.86 22.40 19.21
C GLY A 199 5.86 21.13 20.06
N LYS A 200 4.68 20.53 20.32
CA LYS A 200 4.50 19.33 21.16
C LYS A 200 4.10 18.08 20.36
N ILE A 201 3.95 18.20 19.04
CA ILE A 201 3.42 17.15 18.16
C ILE A 201 4.55 16.53 17.33
N ALA A 202 4.70 15.20 17.38
CA ALA A 202 5.55 14.43 16.48
C ALA A 202 4.73 13.97 15.27
N TYR A 203 5.12 14.42 14.08
CA TYR A 203 4.51 14.02 12.80
C TYR A 203 5.59 13.73 11.77
N CYS A 204 5.39 12.71 10.95
CA CYS A 204 6.35 12.30 9.93
C CYS A 204 6.04 12.96 8.58
N LEU A 205 7.08 13.18 7.78
CA LEU A 205 6.97 13.74 6.44
C LEU A 205 6.18 12.80 5.50
N PRO A 206 5.04 13.25 4.92
CA PRO A 206 4.20 12.40 4.06
C PRO A 206 4.90 11.87 2.80
N SER A 207 5.86 12.60 2.24
CA SER A 207 6.63 12.15 1.07
C SER A 207 7.56 10.97 1.35
N LYS A 208 7.88 10.70 2.62
CA LYS A 208 8.80 9.62 3.02
C LYS A 208 8.10 8.42 3.64
N SER A 209 6.90 8.62 4.20
CA SER A 209 6.18 7.60 4.95
C SER A 209 4.78 7.39 4.40
N GLY A 210 4.45 6.16 4.01
CA GLY A 210 3.09 5.77 3.63
C GLY A 210 2.09 6.05 4.74
N SER A 211 2.40 5.73 5.99
CA SER A 211 1.53 6.01 7.14
C SER A 211 1.26 7.51 7.32
N ALA A 212 2.29 8.36 7.19
CA ALA A 212 2.11 9.81 7.28
C ALA A 212 1.30 10.36 6.11
N TYR A 213 1.45 9.78 4.92
CA TYR A 213 0.64 10.11 3.75
C TYR A 213 -0.84 9.74 3.97
N THR A 214 -1.12 8.52 4.41
CA THR A 214 -2.48 8.09 4.74
C THR A 214 -3.11 8.95 5.85
N GLN A 215 -2.32 9.35 6.88
CA GLN A 215 -2.78 10.28 7.91
C GLN A 215 -3.13 11.65 7.34
N LEU A 216 -2.31 12.19 6.43
CA LEU A 216 -2.58 13.46 5.74
C LEU A 216 -3.92 13.38 5.01
N CYS A 217 -4.12 12.38 4.16
CA CYS A 217 -5.38 12.17 3.44
C CYS A 217 -6.58 11.98 4.40
N THR A 218 -6.40 11.21 5.48
CA THR A 218 -7.42 11.01 6.52
C THR A 218 -7.87 12.33 7.12
N MET A 219 -6.93 13.18 7.52
CA MET A 219 -7.21 14.48 8.14
C MET A 219 -7.85 15.45 7.16
N ILE A 220 -7.41 15.48 5.91
CA ILE A 220 -8.03 16.29 4.85
C ILE A 220 -9.49 15.88 4.65
N LEU A 221 -9.76 14.57 4.46
CA LEU A 221 -11.10 14.06 4.21
C LEU A 221 -12.03 14.24 5.41
N GLY A 222 -11.51 14.10 6.64
CA GLY A 222 -12.26 14.29 7.88
C GLY A 222 -12.60 15.75 8.21
N HIS A 223 -11.91 16.74 7.63
CA HIS A 223 -12.04 18.16 7.99
C HIS A 223 -12.48 19.05 6.82
N GLY A 224 -13.47 18.66 6.08
CA GLY A 224 -14.03 19.45 5.00
C GLY A 224 -13.77 18.91 3.60
N GLY A 225 -13.06 17.79 3.48
CA GLY A 225 -12.80 17.12 2.20
C GLY A 225 -11.64 17.75 1.42
N LYS A 226 -11.55 17.38 0.17
CA LYS A 226 -10.38 17.61 -0.70
C LYS A 226 -9.99 19.09 -0.87
N GLU A 227 -10.93 20.01 -0.70
CA GLU A 227 -10.71 21.46 -0.85
C GLU A 227 -10.51 22.13 0.51
N ASP A 228 -11.50 22.02 1.39
CA ASP A 228 -11.52 22.77 2.66
C ASP A 228 -10.61 22.14 3.74
N GLY A 229 -10.33 20.84 3.65
CA GLY A 229 -9.48 20.12 4.61
C GLY A 229 -8.05 20.64 4.70
N TRP A 230 -7.58 21.35 3.69
CA TRP A 230 -6.25 21.98 3.70
C TRP A 230 -6.13 23.12 4.71
N ASP A 231 -7.22 23.80 5.06
CA ASP A 231 -7.22 24.81 6.12
C ASP A 231 -6.95 24.19 7.50
N PHE A 232 -7.42 22.95 7.72
CA PHE A 232 -7.06 22.20 8.90
C PHE A 232 -5.57 21.83 8.89
N ILE A 233 -5.05 21.32 7.75
CA ILE A 233 -3.64 20.95 7.63
C ILE A 233 -2.70 22.13 7.89
N LYS A 234 -3.02 23.32 7.41
CA LYS A 234 -2.24 24.54 7.70
C LYS A 234 -2.16 24.82 9.20
N LYS A 235 -3.31 24.77 9.89
CA LYS A 235 -3.35 24.97 11.35
C LYS A 235 -2.55 23.92 12.10
N LEU A 236 -2.65 22.66 11.69
CA LEU A 236 -1.87 21.57 12.28
C LEU A 236 -0.38 21.80 12.04
N TYR A 237 0.01 22.13 10.80
CA TYR A 237 1.40 22.43 10.44
C TYR A 237 2.00 23.57 11.28
N ASP A 238 1.26 24.67 11.50
CA ASP A 238 1.67 25.76 12.37
C ASP A 238 2.01 25.26 13.79
N ASN A 239 1.29 24.24 14.28
CA ASN A 239 1.49 23.65 15.59
C ASN A 239 2.64 22.62 15.61
N LEU A 240 3.08 22.10 14.46
CA LEU A 240 4.31 21.29 14.42
C LEU A 240 5.55 22.13 14.74
N ASP A 241 5.50 23.45 14.53
CA ASP A 241 6.58 24.39 14.85
C ASP A 241 7.92 24.00 14.20
N GLY A 242 7.86 23.52 12.95
CA GLY A 242 9.00 23.05 12.17
C GLY A 242 9.56 21.67 12.61
N LYS A 243 8.92 21.00 13.55
CA LYS A 243 9.37 19.71 14.09
C LYS A 243 8.75 18.53 13.33
N ILE A 244 9.22 18.30 12.12
CA ILE A 244 8.83 17.14 11.31
C ILE A 244 9.91 16.08 11.40
N VAL A 245 9.51 14.81 11.64
CA VAL A 245 10.44 13.68 11.70
C VAL A 245 10.50 12.96 10.35
N ASP A 246 11.59 12.23 10.11
CA ASP A 246 11.89 11.58 8.84
C ASP A 246 11.39 10.13 8.74
N SER A 247 10.83 9.59 9.83
CA SER A 247 10.30 8.22 9.90
C SER A 247 9.08 8.16 10.83
N SER A 248 7.99 7.52 10.39
CA SER A 248 6.79 7.32 11.23
C SER A 248 7.07 6.47 12.47
N GLY A 249 8.02 5.54 12.40
CA GLY A 249 8.47 4.76 13.56
C GLY A 249 9.12 5.59 14.66
N LYS A 250 9.54 6.83 14.38
CA LYS A 250 10.06 7.75 15.42
C LYS A 250 8.93 8.45 16.19
N CYS A 251 7.76 8.68 15.58
CA CYS A 251 6.71 9.47 16.22
C CYS A 251 6.32 8.91 17.59
N HIS A 252 6.00 7.61 17.68
CA HIS A 252 5.61 7.00 18.95
C HIS A 252 6.79 6.83 19.91
N LYS A 253 8.00 6.52 19.41
CA LYS A 253 9.21 6.37 20.25
C LYS A 253 9.57 7.68 20.95
N MET A 254 9.58 8.80 20.22
CA MET A 254 9.89 10.11 20.80
C MET A 254 8.83 10.57 21.81
N VAL A 255 7.58 10.14 21.67
CA VAL A 255 6.53 10.37 22.69
C VAL A 255 6.76 9.51 23.91
N ALA A 256 7.06 8.22 23.75
CA ALA A 256 7.37 7.33 24.87
C ALA A 256 8.63 7.79 25.63
N ASP A 257 9.64 8.26 24.92
CA ASP A 257 10.89 8.81 25.50
C ASP A 257 10.70 10.20 26.14
N GLY A 258 9.51 10.81 26.05
CA GLY A 258 9.19 12.11 26.63
C GLY A 258 9.76 13.32 25.86
N GLU A 259 10.15 13.16 24.61
CA GLU A 259 10.60 14.25 23.75
C GLU A 259 9.42 15.04 23.17
N PHE A 260 8.28 14.38 22.94
CA PHE A 260 7.04 14.96 22.47
C PHE A 260 5.86 14.55 23.36
N TYR A 261 4.83 15.39 23.40
CA TYR A 261 3.60 15.15 24.18
C TYR A 261 2.65 14.22 23.46
N VAL A 262 2.54 14.40 22.14
CA VAL A 262 1.67 13.59 21.26
C VAL A 262 2.42 13.22 19.99
N GLY A 263 2.06 12.09 19.42
CA GLY A 263 2.56 11.61 18.14
C GLY A 263 1.44 11.05 17.28
N LEU A 264 1.43 11.41 16.00
CA LEU A 264 0.51 10.85 15.03
C LEU A 264 1.11 9.54 14.53
N THR A 265 0.44 8.43 14.84
CA THR A 265 0.97 7.10 14.57
C THR A 265 -0.12 6.08 14.26
N LEU A 266 0.26 4.83 14.13
CA LEU A 266 -0.62 3.70 13.87
C LEU A 266 -0.97 2.99 15.18
N GLU A 267 -2.18 2.44 15.26
CA GLU A 267 -2.62 1.60 16.38
C GLU A 267 -1.60 0.50 16.71
N LYS A 268 -1.09 -0.21 15.69
CA LYS A 268 -0.08 -1.29 15.87
C LYS A 268 1.15 -0.86 16.68
N ALA A 269 1.56 0.40 16.52
CA ALA A 269 2.69 0.95 17.26
C ALA A 269 2.28 1.32 18.69
N ALA A 270 1.08 1.87 18.86
CA ALA A 270 0.56 2.28 20.17
C ALA A 270 0.29 1.09 21.10
N VAL A 271 -0.29 0.00 20.58
CA VAL A 271 -0.60 -1.19 21.40
C VAL A 271 0.63 -1.93 21.92
N GLN A 272 1.80 -1.71 21.33
CA GLN A 272 3.07 -2.24 21.86
C GLN A 272 3.45 -1.64 23.21
N TYR A 273 2.89 -0.48 23.57
CA TYR A 273 3.08 0.20 24.83
C TYR A 273 1.93 -0.03 25.83
N LYS A 274 1.09 -1.03 25.63
CA LYS A 274 -0.11 -1.31 26.45
C LYS A 274 0.21 -1.48 27.95
N ASP A 275 1.41 -1.95 28.27
CA ASP A 275 1.89 -2.20 29.63
C ASP A 275 2.64 -0.99 30.24
N ASP A 276 2.85 0.07 29.47
CA ASP A 276 3.49 1.30 29.93
C ASP A 276 2.43 2.30 30.45
N PRO A 277 2.37 2.56 31.76
CA PRO A 277 1.37 3.46 32.33
C PRO A 277 1.58 4.93 31.97
N SER A 278 2.79 5.31 31.52
CA SER A 278 3.14 6.70 31.19
C SER A 278 2.59 7.19 29.85
N VAL A 279 2.14 6.28 29.00
CA VAL A 279 1.62 6.59 27.66
C VAL A 279 0.20 6.07 27.46
N GLY A 280 -0.41 6.47 26.38
CA GLY A 280 -1.72 5.99 25.94
C GLY A 280 -2.04 6.43 24.52
N PHE A 281 -3.17 5.97 24.00
CA PHE A 281 -3.63 6.41 22.69
C PHE A 281 -5.15 6.57 22.65
N VAL A 282 -5.64 7.32 21.68
CA VAL A 282 -7.05 7.48 21.37
C VAL A 282 -7.28 7.31 19.87
N TYR A 283 -8.42 6.74 19.51
CA TYR A 283 -8.97 6.88 18.16
C TYR A 283 -9.65 8.24 18.08
N PRO A 284 -9.26 9.12 17.14
CA PRO A 284 -9.85 10.44 17.05
C PRO A 284 -11.35 10.40 16.81
N LYS A 285 -12.12 11.11 17.64
CA LYS A 285 -13.58 11.12 17.61
C LYS A 285 -14.16 11.82 16.38
N ASP A 286 -13.38 12.70 15.75
CA ASP A 286 -13.68 13.36 14.49
C ASP A 286 -13.38 12.50 13.26
N GLY A 287 -12.98 11.26 13.48
CA GLY A 287 -12.82 10.25 12.46
C GLY A 287 -11.37 9.92 12.11
N THR A 288 -11.11 8.65 11.86
CA THR A 288 -9.82 8.13 11.41
C THR A 288 -9.98 7.25 10.18
N SER A 289 -8.91 6.67 9.66
CA SER A 289 -8.95 5.66 8.62
C SER A 289 -8.29 4.37 9.08
N ALA A 290 -8.58 3.27 8.40
CA ALA A 290 -7.98 1.96 8.61
C ALA A 290 -7.51 1.37 7.26
N VAL A 291 -6.82 2.19 6.47
CA VAL A 291 -6.22 1.75 5.19
C VAL A 291 -5.25 0.61 5.49
N PRO A 292 -5.34 -0.54 4.79
CA PRO A 292 -4.44 -1.65 5.05
C PRO A 292 -3.02 -1.36 4.56
N ASP A 293 -2.01 -1.86 5.26
CA ASP A 293 -0.73 -2.17 4.61
C ASP A 293 -0.96 -3.32 3.65
N GLY A 294 -0.21 -3.36 2.56
CA GLY A 294 -0.36 -4.38 1.54
C GLY A 294 0.95 -5.04 1.16
N VAL A 295 0.81 -6.08 0.33
CA VAL A 295 1.92 -6.76 -0.32
C VAL A 295 1.65 -6.82 -1.82
N ALA A 296 2.67 -6.60 -2.64
CA ALA A 296 2.56 -6.56 -4.10
C ALA A 296 3.71 -7.32 -4.76
N LEU A 297 3.38 -8.02 -5.85
CA LEU A 297 4.34 -8.69 -6.73
C LEU A 297 4.94 -7.64 -7.69
N VAL A 298 6.26 -7.48 -7.69
CA VAL A 298 6.91 -6.52 -8.56
C VAL A 298 6.92 -7.03 -10.00
N LYS A 299 6.56 -6.16 -10.93
CA LYS A 299 6.44 -6.49 -12.36
C LYS A 299 7.78 -6.89 -12.96
N GLY A 300 7.81 -8.08 -13.58
CA GLY A 300 9.01 -8.62 -14.22
C GLY A 300 10.12 -8.96 -13.24
N CYS A 301 9.81 -9.23 -11.99
CA CYS A 301 10.77 -9.61 -10.95
C CYS A 301 11.54 -10.88 -11.32
N PRO A 302 12.84 -10.98 -10.94
CA PRO A 302 13.66 -12.12 -11.36
C PRO A 302 13.33 -13.44 -10.67
N ASN A 303 12.71 -13.43 -9.49
CA ASN A 303 12.44 -14.62 -8.68
C ASN A 303 10.93 -14.83 -8.44
N GLU A 304 10.13 -14.80 -9.50
CA GLU A 304 8.66 -14.76 -9.45
C GLU A 304 8.05 -15.92 -8.64
N GLU A 305 8.57 -17.16 -8.75
CA GLU A 305 8.06 -18.32 -7.98
C GLU A 305 8.24 -18.08 -6.46
N ASN A 306 9.43 -17.64 -6.04
CA ASN A 306 9.70 -17.34 -4.65
C ASN A 306 8.97 -16.09 -4.15
N ALA A 307 8.73 -15.11 -5.03
CA ALA A 307 7.94 -13.93 -4.73
C ALA A 307 6.48 -14.31 -4.39
N LYS A 308 5.86 -15.13 -5.23
CA LYS A 308 4.51 -15.66 -4.99
C LYS A 308 4.43 -16.48 -3.71
N LEU A 309 5.41 -17.34 -3.49
CA LEU A 309 5.54 -18.13 -2.26
C LEU A 309 5.62 -17.22 -1.02
N PHE A 310 6.37 -16.11 -1.09
CA PHE A 310 6.48 -15.16 -0.01
C PHE A 310 5.16 -14.41 0.23
N ILE A 311 4.44 -14.01 -0.82
CA ILE A 311 3.11 -13.37 -0.73
C ILE A 311 2.11 -14.33 -0.08
N ASP A 312 2.09 -15.59 -0.50
CA ASP A 312 1.23 -16.63 0.10
C ASP A 312 1.55 -16.83 1.59
N PHE A 313 2.82 -16.78 1.94
CA PHE A 313 3.25 -16.92 3.33
C PHE A 313 2.83 -15.72 4.19
N VAL A 314 3.05 -14.48 3.76
CA VAL A 314 2.71 -13.30 4.59
C VAL A 314 1.20 -13.11 4.76
N THR A 315 0.40 -13.66 3.86
CA THR A 315 -1.06 -13.69 3.97
C THR A 315 -1.58 -14.97 4.68
N SER A 316 -0.69 -15.92 5.01
CA SER A 316 -1.07 -17.15 5.70
C SER A 316 -1.50 -16.91 7.14
N LYS A 317 -2.30 -17.85 7.69
CA LYS A 317 -2.71 -17.81 9.10
C LYS A 317 -1.50 -17.83 10.04
N GLU A 318 -0.45 -18.56 9.68
CA GLU A 318 0.79 -18.69 10.43
C GLU A 318 1.48 -17.32 10.62
N CYS A 319 1.76 -16.61 9.53
CA CYS A 319 2.39 -15.30 9.58
C CYS A 319 1.46 -14.25 10.22
N GLN A 320 0.17 -14.25 9.87
CA GLN A 320 -0.81 -13.33 10.44
C GLN A 320 -0.98 -13.52 11.95
N THR A 321 -0.83 -14.76 12.48
CA THR A 321 -0.86 -15.04 13.92
C THR A 321 0.35 -14.43 14.61
N GLU A 322 1.55 -14.59 14.05
CA GLU A 322 2.78 -13.96 14.56
C GLU A 322 2.66 -12.43 14.57
N GLN A 323 2.23 -11.86 13.44
CA GLN A 323 2.11 -10.42 13.27
C GLN A 323 1.04 -9.81 14.20
N SER A 324 -0.07 -10.50 14.42
CA SER A 324 -1.13 -10.06 15.29
C SER A 324 -0.77 -10.20 16.78
N GLY A 325 -0.24 -11.36 17.17
CA GLY A 325 0.03 -11.68 18.57
C GLY A 325 1.18 -10.88 19.17
N ASN A 326 2.27 -10.72 18.43
CA ASN A 326 3.49 -10.12 18.94
C ASN A 326 3.68 -8.65 18.51
N TRP A 327 3.07 -8.23 17.39
CA TRP A 327 3.35 -6.91 16.80
C TRP A 327 2.13 -6.01 16.66
N GLY A 328 0.98 -6.43 17.22
CA GLY A 328 -0.23 -5.61 17.25
C GLY A 328 -0.82 -5.32 15.87
N ARG A 329 -0.55 -6.15 14.87
CA ARG A 329 -1.10 -5.97 13.52
C ARG A 329 -2.46 -6.67 13.43
N ARG A 330 -3.46 -5.97 12.92
CA ARG A 330 -4.79 -6.56 12.70
C ARG A 330 -4.73 -7.56 11.56
N PRO A 331 -5.26 -8.79 11.73
CA PRO A 331 -5.35 -9.72 10.62
C PRO A 331 -6.37 -9.24 9.57
N VAL A 332 -6.10 -9.48 8.30
CA VAL A 332 -7.07 -9.29 7.19
C VAL A 332 -7.93 -10.53 6.96
N ARG A 333 -7.58 -11.64 7.60
CA ARG A 333 -8.23 -12.93 7.43
C ARG A 333 -9.55 -12.99 8.20
N SER A 334 -10.59 -13.46 7.52
CA SER A 334 -11.93 -13.63 8.10
C SER A 334 -12.04 -14.80 9.10
N ASP A 335 -11.03 -15.69 9.12
CA ASP A 335 -10.93 -16.83 10.05
C ASP A 335 -10.03 -16.54 11.27
N MET A 336 -9.74 -15.25 11.54
CA MET A 336 -8.95 -14.80 12.68
C MET A 336 -9.65 -13.65 13.42
N GLU A 337 -9.46 -13.61 14.74
CA GLU A 337 -9.93 -12.51 15.60
C GLU A 337 -8.84 -11.44 15.76
N VAL A 338 -9.26 -10.22 16.08
CA VAL A 338 -8.34 -9.12 16.42
C VAL A 338 -7.62 -9.38 17.75
N GLY A 339 -6.41 -8.83 17.89
CA GLY A 339 -5.61 -8.98 19.10
C GLY A 339 -6.24 -8.34 20.34
N GLU A 340 -5.82 -8.79 21.52
CA GLU A 340 -6.25 -8.24 22.80
C GLU A 340 -5.89 -6.75 22.91
N GLY A 341 -6.81 -5.95 23.43
CA GLY A 341 -6.63 -4.50 23.64
C GLY A 341 -6.96 -3.63 22.43
N MET A 342 -7.34 -4.22 21.30
CA MET A 342 -7.79 -3.50 20.11
C MET A 342 -9.32 -3.38 20.07
N ALA A 343 -9.83 -2.18 19.76
CA ALA A 343 -11.26 -2.00 19.48
C ALA A 343 -11.63 -2.76 18.20
N LYS A 344 -12.90 -3.18 18.07
CA LYS A 344 -13.38 -3.69 16.78
C LYS A 344 -13.42 -2.54 15.77
N LEU A 345 -13.18 -2.82 14.48
CA LEU A 345 -13.21 -1.76 13.45
C LEU A 345 -14.59 -1.07 13.37
N GLU A 346 -15.66 -1.80 13.63
CA GLU A 346 -17.04 -1.26 13.68
C GLU A 346 -17.28 -0.24 14.81
N ASP A 347 -16.44 -0.26 15.86
CA ASP A 347 -16.50 0.65 17.01
C ASP A 347 -15.57 1.87 16.83
N ILE A 348 -14.74 1.91 15.76
CA ILE A 348 -13.84 3.01 15.46
C ILE A 348 -14.54 3.99 14.51
N PRO A 349 -14.57 5.30 14.82
CA PRO A 349 -15.15 6.29 13.91
C PRO A 349 -14.27 6.43 12.66
N LEU A 350 -14.65 5.79 11.56
CA LEU A 350 -13.93 5.87 10.29
C LEU A 350 -14.49 6.99 9.42
N VAL A 351 -13.59 7.74 8.77
CA VAL A 351 -13.94 8.69 7.71
C VAL A 351 -14.31 7.93 6.43
N ASP A 352 -15.09 8.54 5.57
CA ASP A 352 -15.29 8.07 4.19
C ASP A 352 -13.99 8.35 3.41
N TYR A 353 -13.07 7.37 3.46
CA TYR A 353 -11.74 7.50 2.88
C TYR A 353 -11.80 7.29 1.37
N ASP A 354 -11.62 8.36 0.60
CA ASP A 354 -11.57 8.32 -0.86
C ASP A 354 -10.22 7.74 -1.33
N PHE A 355 -10.22 6.42 -1.46
CA PHE A 355 -9.04 5.65 -1.84
C PHE A 355 -8.52 6.01 -3.24
N ASP A 356 -9.44 6.19 -4.20
CA ASP A 356 -9.07 6.53 -5.58
C ASP A 356 -8.42 7.91 -5.66
N TRP A 357 -8.95 8.88 -4.92
CA TRP A 357 -8.33 10.20 -4.83
C TRP A 357 -6.94 10.13 -4.20
N ALA A 358 -6.81 9.46 -3.07
CA ALA A 358 -5.53 9.32 -2.38
C ALA A 358 -4.48 8.59 -3.24
N ALA A 359 -4.89 7.63 -4.06
CA ALA A 359 -4.00 6.91 -4.95
C ALA A 359 -3.61 7.75 -6.19
N ASN A 360 -4.59 8.36 -6.86
CA ASN A 360 -4.37 9.01 -8.15
C ASN A 360 -3.76 10.42 -8.03
N GLU A 361 -4.04 11.15 -6.93
CA GLU A 361 -3.56 12.53 -6.72
C GLU A 361 -2.35 12.61 -5.76
N LYS A 362 -1.68 11.48 -5.51
CA LYS A 362 -0.62 11.39 -4.49
C LYS A 362 0.49 12.43 -4.67
N GLU A 363 0.97 12.62 -5.88
CA GLU A 363 2.02 13.60 -6.17
C GLU A 363 1.55 15.02 -5.89
N ALA A 364 0.34 15.40 -6.35
CA ALA A 364 -0.23 16.70 -6.14
C ALA A 364 -0.52 16.99 -4.66
N ILE A 365 -0.99 15.99 -3.91
CA ILE A 365 -1.22 16.09 -2.46
C ILE A 365 0.09 16.33 -1.71
N ILE A 366 1.14 15.60 -2.07
CA ILE A 366 2.48 15.76 -1.46
C ILE A 366 3.06 17.12 -1.82
N GLU A 367 2.93 17.57 -3.07
CA GLU A 367 3.39 18.88 -3.52
C GLU A 367 2.69 20.00 -2.74
N HIS A 368 1.35 19.95 -2.62
CA HIS A 368 0.59 20.93 -1.86
C HIS A 368 0.99 20.97 -0.38
N PHE A 369 1.24 19.80 0.25
CA PHE A 369 1.76 19.77 1.62
C PHE A 369 3.15 20.43 1.72
N ASN A 370 4.02 20.19 0.73
CA ASN A 370 5.35 20.80 0.68
C ASN A 370 5.27 22.31 0.52
N ASP A 371 4.31 22.83 -0.26
CA ASP A 371 4.08 24.28 -0.41
C ASP A 371 3.69 24.91 0.94
N ILE A 372 2.82 24.25 1.72
CA ILE A 372 2.47 24.70 3.08
C ILE A 372 3.71 24.77 3.99
N MET A 373 4.71 23.90 3.79
CA MET A 373 5.93 23.91 4.61
C MET A 373 6.88 25.07 4.30
N VAL A 374 6.76 25.72 3.15
CA VAL A 374 7.67 26.81 2.73
C VAL A 374 7.03 28.19 2.82
N ASP A 375 5.71 28.29 3.01
CA ASP A 375 4.94 29.51 3.24
C ASP A 375 5.04 29.98 4.71
#